data_836191fe35ff076e102bcdfacb3fd328
#
_entry.id   836191fe35ff076e102bcdfacb3fd328
#
_cell.length_a   1.000
_cell.length_b   1.000
_cell.length_c   1.000
_cell.angle_alpha   90.00
_cell.angle_beta   90.00
_cell.angle_gamma   90.00
#
_symmetry.space_group_name_H-M   'P 1'
#
loop_
_entity.id
_entity.type
_entity.pdbx_description
1 polymer ?
#
loop_
_entity_poly.entity_id
_entity_poly.type
_entity_poly.pdbx_seq_one_letter_code
_entity_poly.pdbx_strand_id
1 'polypeptide(L)'
;MADSAWLEELQLPQVLISERVRSLHATIEQEWDYLRRSACQTAAGRALWNHVIHDPMAAVLAGESYLRSLHEKMRQDRLSNAREVSGVILAVRTLWFDSRIEAAINSFGDRGAHQHLLASRSTLKAVASTGMDARAYRLSCLKESIVFEVDFPELLHTKASLLKEMMASSKDQPIVMIAKSLVRVATDLREADWIEELQKRGFVPTRNTVWVLEGILYYLSHLHAMQVLEVIAANCTSTHTVLLADFMNKSSVSLSNSTFHFYSDWPDHLLPTLGYCHVKLSQIGDPDAHFGLLHDPQNLFNKLRSLPRSMETHPEDGTPCRRLYLVEASGGPSQDS
;
A
#
# COMPACT_ATOMS: atom_id res chain seq x y z
N MET A 1 0.20 31.12 2.58
CA MET A 1 -1.24 30.80 2.77
C MET A 1 -1.53 29.30 2.96
N ALA A 2 -0.53 28.42 2.89
CA ALA A 2 -0.72 27.01 3.21
C ALA A 2 -0.58 26.67 4.71
N ASP A 3 -0.07 27.61 5.51
CA ASP A 3 0.27 27.36 6.91
C ASP A 3 -0.90 27.45 7.90
N SER A 4 -2.07 27.97 7.50
CA SER A 4 -3.22 28.10 8.41
C SER A 4 -4.17 26.90 8.39
N ALA A 5 -4.19 26.14 7.34
CA ALA A 5 -5.14 25.01 7.20
C ALA A 5 -5.00 23.91 8.28
N TRP A 6 -3.82 23.79 8.90
CA TRP A 6 -3.55 22.82 9.96
C TRP A 6 -3.90 23.28 11.37
N LEU A 7 -4.22 24.57 11.51
CA LEU A 7 -4.74 25.15 12.75
C LEU A 7 -6.27 25.13 12.78
N GLU A 8 -6.90 24.80 11.65
CA GLU A 8 -8.36 24.69 11.55
C GLU A 8 -8.86 23.41 12.24
N GLU A 9 -10.05 23.51 12.76
CA GLU A 9 -10.73 22.36 13.35
C GLU A 9 -10.98 21.28 12.28
N LEU A 10 -10.71 20.02 12.65
CA LEU A 10 -10.88 18.88 11.73
C LEU A 10 -12.34 18.77 11.29
N GLN A 11 -12.57 18.98 10.00
CA GLN A 11 -13.89 18.80 9.40
C GLN A 11 -14.10 17.31 9.08
N LEU A 12 -15.05 16.69 9.78
CA LEU A 12 -15.40 15.29 9.56
C LEU A 12 -16.51 15.14 8.52
N PRO A 13 -16.41 14.17 7.60
CA PRO A 13 -17.51 13.83 6.70
C PRO A 13 -18.79 13.46 7.48
N GLN A 14 -19.92 13.97 7.03
CA GLN A 14 -21.21 13.75 7.71
C GLN A 14 -21.56 12.26 7.87
N VAL A 15 -21.13 11.41 6.96
CA VAL A 15 -21.36 9.95 7.03
C VAL A 15 -20.77 9.31 8.29
N LEU A 16 -19.69 9.88 8.86
CA LEU A 16 -19.07 9.38 10.10
C LEU A 16 -19.95 9.52 11.33
N ILE A 17 -20.94 10.44 11.31
CA ILE A 17 -21.86 10.61 12.44
C ILE A 17 -23.04 9.64 12.38
N SER A 18 -23.22 8.88 11.29
CA SER A 18 -24.30 7.89 11.21
C SER A 18 -24.11 6.79 12.27
N GLU A 19 -25.19 6.36 12.89
CA GLU A 19 -25.18 5.34 13.94
C GLU A 19 -24.53 4.03 13.44
N ARG A 20 -24.84 3.64 12.21
CA ARG A 20 -24.29 2.41 11.61
C ARG A 20 -22.78 2.47 11.41
N VAL A 21 -22.24 3.58 10.90
CA VAL A 21 -20.78 3.74 10.72
C VAL A 21 -20.09 3.79 12.08
N ARG A 22 -20.67 4.49 13.06
CA ARG A 22 -20.14 4.51 14.43
C ARG A 22 -20.12 3.11 15.07
N SER A 23 -21.18 2.33 14.88
CA SER A 23 -21.22 0.94 15.38
C SER A 23 -20.14 0.06 14.74
N LEU A 24 -19.91 0.18 13.43
CA LEU A 24 -18.83 -0.56 12.76
C LEU A 24 -17.45 -0.17 13.29
N HIS A 25 -17.19 1.12 13.52
CA HIS A 25 -15.91 1.56 14.10
C HIS A 25 -15.78 1.17 15.56
N ALA A 26 -16.85 1.17 16.34
CA ALA A 26 -16.82 0.66 17.72
C ALA A 26 -16.40 -0.82 17.78
N THR A 27 -16.91 -1.65 16.86
CA THR A 27 -16.47 -3.05 16.72
C THR A 27 -14.98 -3.14 16.38
N ILE A 28 -14.49 -2.32 15.43
CA ILE A 28 -13.06 -2.26 15.10
C ILE A 28 -12.21 -1.92 16.34
N GLU A 29 -12.61 -0.91 17.09
CA GLU A 29 -11.85 -0.44 18.25
C GLU A 29 -11.85 -1.44 19.41
N GLN A 30 -12.93 -2.18 19.60
CA GLN A 30 -13.12 -3.10 20.72
C GLN A 30 -12.60 -4.52 20.44
N GLU A 31 -12.79 -5.02 19.20
CA GLU A 31 -12.59 -6.44 18.91
C GLU A 31 -11.34 -6.71 18.06
N TRP A 32 -10.85 -5.72 17.30
CA TRP A 32 -9.71 -5.97 16.43
C TRP A 32 -8.37 -5.84 17.16
N ASP A 33 -7.44 -6.71 16.80
CA ASP A 33 -6.05 -6.61 17.23
C ASP A 33 -5.33 -5.39 16.61
N TYR A 34 -4.10 -5.15 17.04
CA TYR A 34 -3.30 -4.04 16.56
C TYR A 34 -3.05 -4.10 15.05
N LEU A 35 -2.81 -5.31 14.50
CA LEU A 35 -2.54 -5.50 13.08
C LEU A 35 -3.73 -5.03 12.24
N ARG A 36 -4.94 -5.51 12.53
CA ARG A 36 -6.15 -5.13 11.80
C ARG A 36 -6.47 -3.64 11.97
N ARG A 37 -6.30 -3.10 13.19
CA ARG A 37 -6.49 -1.67 13.46
C ARG A 37 -5.51 -0.76 12.73
N SER A 38 -4.28 -1.24 12.44
CA SER A 38 -3.28 -0.46 11.69
C SER A 38 -3.78 -0.05 10.30
N ALA A 39 -4.70 -0.82 9.70
CA ALA A 39 -5.35 -0.48 8.44
C ALA A 39 -6.15 0.84 8.52
N CYS A 40 -6.85 1.08 9.64
CA CYS A 40 -7.56 2.34 9.87
C CYS A 40 -6.60 3.50 10.09
N GLN A 41 -5.45 3.27 10.74
CA GLN A 41 -4.41 4.29 10.91
C GLN A 41 -3.82 4.73 9.56
N THR A 42 -3.58 3.78 8.65
CA THR A 42 -3.11 4.10 7.30
C THR A 42 -4.15 4.84 6.48
N ALA A 43 -5.43 4.50 6.62
CA ALA A 43 -6.54 5.23 6.02
C ALA A 43 -6.61 6.67 6.55
N ALA A 44 -6.42 6.89 7.87
CA ALA A 44 -6.36 8.23 8.45
C ALA A 44 -5.21 9.06 7.86
N GLY A 45 -4.05 8.44 7.63
CA GLY A 45 -2.94 9.07 6.92
C GLY A 45 -3.35 9.58 5.54
N ARG A 46 -3.97 8.74 4.71
CA ARG A 46 -4.44 9.16 3.38
C ARG A 46 -5.48 10.27 3.45
N ALA A 47 -6.42 10.18 4.40
CA ALA A 47 -7.46 11.19 4.56
C ALA A 47 -6.91 12.56 4.95
N LEU A 48 -5.91 12.62 5.85
CA LEU A 48 -5.34 13.88 6.33
C LEU A 48 -4.27 14.47 5.39
N TRP A 49 -3.74 13.65 4.47
CA TRP A 49 -2.87 14.08 3.39
C TRP A 49 -3.63 14.27 2.06
N ASN A 50 -4.92 14.63 2.13
CA ASN A 50 -5.82 14.77 0.98
C ASN A 50 -5.39 15.81 -0.07
N HIS A 51 -4.53 16.75 0.29
CA HIS A 51 -3.98 17.73 -0.63
C HIS A 51 -2.97 17.14 -1.63
N VAL A 52 -2.47 15.92 -1.36
CA VAL A 52 -1.57 15.16 -2.25
C VAL A 52 -2.11 13.77 -2.60
N ILE A 53 -2.98 13.19 -1.77
CA ILE A 53 -3.59 11.87 -2.00
C ILE A 53 -5.09 12.05 -2.18
N HIS A 54 -5.58 11.89 -3.40
CA HIS A 54 -7.01 11.93 -3.64
C HIS A 54 -7.64 10.57 -3.31
N ASP A 55 -8.13 10.42 -2.06
CA ASP A 55 -8.83 9.21 -1.59
C ASP A 55 -10.12 9.60 -0.87
N PRO A 56 -11.25 9.67 -1.59
CA PRO A 56 -12.53 10.10 -1.02
C PRO A 56 -13.09 9.11 0.01
N MET A 57 -12.62 7.86 0.02
CA MET A 57 -13.06 6.82 0.95
C MET A 57 -12.27 6.83 2.25
N ALA A 58 -11.07 7.40 2.25
CA ALA A 58 -10.11 7.24 3.34
C ALA A 58 -10.64 7.67 4.70
N ALA A 59 -11.38 8.78 4.78
CA ALA A 59 -11.93 9.26 6.04
C ALA A 59 -12.95 8.29 6.67
N VAL A 60 -13.82 7.70 5.85
CA VAL A 60 -14.80 6.73 6.32
C VAL A 60 -14.15 5.41 6.71
N LEU A 61 -13.15 4.99 5.95
CA LEU A 61 -12.39 3.78 6.24
C LEU A 61 -11.52 3.93 7.50
N ALA A 62 -11.08 5.14 7.81
CA ALA A 62 -10.31 5.45 9.02
C ALA A 62 -11.17 5.45 10.28
N GLY A 63 -12.30 6.14 10.24
CA GLY A 63 -13.13 6.42 11.40
C GLY A 63 -12.69 7.66 12.19
N GLU A 64 -13.62 8.20 12.97
CA GLU A 64 -13.44 9.45 13.70
C GLU A 64 -12.26 9.41 14.67
N SER A 65 -12.14 8.35 15.45
CA SER A 65 -11.10 8.19 16.49
C SER A 65 -9.68 8.30 15.91
N TYR A 66 -9.40 7.56 14.85
CA TYR A 66 -8.08 7.58 14.20
C TYR A 66 -7.79 8.90 13.49
N LEU A 67 -8.80 9.53 12.87
CA LEU A 67 -8.65 10.84 12.26
C LEU A 67 -8.30 11.90 13.29
N ARG A 68 -9.04 11.98 14.40
CA ARG A 68 -8.76 12.94 15.47
C ARG A 68 -7.40 12.72 16.11
N SER A 69 -7.07 11.46 16.40
CA SER A 69 -5.78 11.11 17.00
C SER A 69 -4.60 11.50 16.12
N LEU A 70 -4.66 11.19 14.84
CA LEU A 70 -3.58 11.54 13.91
C LEU A 70 -3.53 13.04 13.63
N HIS A 71 -4.68 13.72 13.47
CA HIS A 71 -4.75 15.16 13.28
C HIS A 71 -4.11 15.91 14.44
N GLU A 72 -4.45 15.55 15.68
CA GLU A 72 -3.84 16.18 16.86
C GLU A 72 -2.34 15.94 16.91
N LYS A 73 -1.89 14.72 16.59
CA LYS A 73 -0.46 14.42 16.52
C LYS A 73 0.27 15.25 15.45
N MET A 74 -0.32 15.39 14.27
CA MET A 74 0.23 16.24 13.19
C MET A 74 0.32 17.71 13.64
N ARG A 75 -0.71 18.19 14.34
CA ARG A 75 -0.73 19.55 14.91
C ARG A 75 0.40 19.75 15.92
N GLN A 76 0.60 18.81 16.84
CA GLN A 76 1.68 18.86 17.83
C GLN A 76 3.06 18.79 17.18
N ASP A 77 3.24 17.90 16.20
CA ASP A 77 4.50 17.78 15.45
C ASP A 77 4.88 19.12 14.78
N ARG A 78 3.91 19.83 14.21
CA ARG A 78 4.16 21.16 13.60
C ARG A 78 4.45 22.25 14.64
N LEU A 79 3.69 22.30 15.73
CA LEU A 79 3.91 23.27 16.79
C LEU A 79 5.27 23.09 17.47
N SER A 80 5.73 21.87 17.61
CA SER A 80 7.02 21.53 18.22
C SER A 80 8.19 21.56 17.24
N ASN A 81 7.98 21.87 15.96
CA ASN A 81 8.97 21.72 14.90
C ASN A 81 9.60 20.33 14.89
N ALA A 82 8.78 19.31 15.05
CA ALA A 82 9.23 17.92 15.06
C ALA A 82 10.01 17.57 13.78
N ARG A 83 10.90 16.60 13.87
CA ARG A 83 11.69 16.14 12.72
C ARG A 83 10.85 15.54 11.59
N GLU A 84 9.70 15.03 11.94
CA GLU A 84 8.81 14.31 11.04
C GLU A 84 7.37 14.63 11.42
N VAL A 85 6.60 15.13 10.47
CA VAL A 85 5.17 15.30 10.65
C VAL A 85 4.51 13.95 10.50
N SER A 86 3.67 13.57 11.45
CA SER A 86 2.97 12.28 11.46
C SER A 86 2.22 12.05 10.14
N GLY A 87 2.30 10.84 9.65
CA GLY A 87 1.65 10.44 8.41
C GLY A 87 2.43 10.73 7.12
N VAL A 88 3.49 11.54 7.13
CA VAL A 88 4.24 11.89 5.91
C VAL A 88 4.88 10.67 5.23
N ILE A 89 5.42 9.72 6.00
CA ILE A 89 5.95 8.47 5.44
C ILE A 89 4.85 7.66 4.77
N LEU A 90 3.67 7.60 5.37
CA LEU A 90 2.50 6.94 4.77
C LEU A 90 2.05 7.63 3.49
N ALA A 91 2.09 8.97 3.45
CA ALA A 91 1.75 9.73 2.26
C ALA A 91 2.71 9.42 1.10
N VAL A 92 4.02 9.51 1.33
CA VAL A 92 5.03 9.18 0.31
C VAL A 92 4.90 7.72 -0.14
N ARG A 93 4.73 6.80 0.80
CA ARG A 93 4.52 5.39 0.48
C ARG A 93 3.31 5.19 -0.44
N THR A 94 2.16 5.75 -0.07
CA THR A 94 0.94 5.66 -0.87
C THR A 94 1.14 6.21 -2.28
N LEU A 95 1.74 7.40 -2.42
CA LEU A 95 2.00 8.03 -3.71
C LEU A 95 2.97 7.21 -4.56
N TRP A 96 3.99 6.62 -3.94
CA TRP A 96 4.94 5.75 -4.64
C TRP A 96 4.23 4.52 -5.19
N PHE A 97 3.47 3.80 -4.35
CA PHE A 97 2.70 2.63 -4.81
C PHE A 97 1.72 3.00 -5.93
N ASP A 98 1.00 4.11 -5.80
CA ASP A 98 0.06 4.58 -6.82
C ASP A 98 0.77 4.83 -8.15
N SER A 99 1.91 5.54 -8.12
CA SER A 99 2.69 5.84 -9.33
C SER A 99 3.27 4.59 -9.98
N ARG A 100 3.72 3.60 -9.18
CA ARG A 100 4.28 2.34 -9.71
C ARG A 100 3.20 1.41 -10.25
N ILE A 101 2.03 1.36 -9.62
CA ILE A 101 0.87 0.63 -10.16
C ILE A 101 0.50 1.21 -11.52
N GLU A 102 0.39 2.53 -11.65
CA GLU A 102 0.07 3.18 -12.91
C GLU A 102 1.13 2.90 -13.98
N ALA A 103 2.41 3.02 -13.66
CA ALA A 103 3.51 2.74 -14.57
C ALA A 103 3.51 1.27 -15.04
N ALA A 104 3.32 0.32 -14.11
CA ALA A 104 3.26 -1.11 -14.44
C ALA A 104 2.08 -1.43 -15.38
N ILE A 105 0.91 -0.87 -15.10
CA ILE A 105 -0.30 -1.06 -15.91
C ILE A 105 -0.11 -0.50 -17.32
N ASN A 106 0.42 0.70 -17.45
CA ASN A 106 0.69 1.33 -18.74
C ASN A 106 1.72 0.54 -19.55
N SER A 107 2.77 0.02 -18.91
CA SER A 107 3.79 -0.80 -19.58
C SER A 107 3.24 -2.10 -20.18
N PHE A 108 2.18 -2.66 -19.61
CA PHE A 108 1.52 -3.84 -20.17
C PHE A 108 0.68 -3.51 -21.42
N GLY A 109 0.11 -2.29 -21.48
CA GLY A 109 -0.66 -1.82 -22.64
C GLY A 109 0.19 -1.60 -23.88
N ASP A 110 1.36 -0.99 -23.74
CA ASP A 110 2.26 -0.64 -24.85
C ASP A 110 2.85 -1.88 -25.53
N ARG A 111 3.15 -2.93 -24.78
CA ARG A 111 3.70 -4.19 -25.34
C ARG A 111 2.67 -4.99 -26.16
N GLY A 112 1.39 -4.83 -25.91
CA GLY A 112 0.32 -5.44 -26.70
C GLY A 112 0.12 -4.85 -28.09
N ALA A 113 0.60 -3.63 -28.35
CA ALA A 113 0.46 -2.96 -29.64
C ALA A 113 1.40 -3.50 -30.73
N HIS A 114 2.48 -4.19 -30.36
CA HIS A 114 3.47 -4.76 -31.31
C HIS A 114 3.25 -6.25 -31.67
N GLN A 115 2.34 -6.95 -31.00
CA GLN A 115 1.98 -8.33 -31.36
C GLN A 115 0.58 -8.36 -31.98
N HIS A 116 0.54 -8.13 -33.29
CA HIS A 116 -0.67 -8.28 -34.11
C HIS A 116 -1.15 -9.73 -34.14
N LEU A 117 -2.46 -9.88 -33.98
CA LEU A 117 -3.35 -11.01 -34.21
C LEU A 117 -3.42 -12.08 -33.08
N LEU A 118 -4.59 -12.09 -32.45
CA LEU A 118 -5.14 -13.13 -31.57
C LEU A 118 -4.84 -13.09 -30.06
N ALA A 119 -4.36 -12.02 -29.49
CA ALA A 119 -4.46 -11.86 -28.05
C ALA A 119 -5.76 -11.15 -27.68
N SER A 120 -6.73 -11.87 -27.15
CA SER A 120 -7.83 -11.30 -26.38
C SER A 120 -7.21 -10.25 -25.43
N ARG A 121 -7.77 -9.02 -25.40
CA ARG A 121 -7.37 -7.96 -24.47
C ARG A 121 -7.23 -8.58 -23.09
N SER A 122 -6.00 -8.87 -22.69
CA SER A 122 -5.73 -9.56 -21.43
C SER A 122 -6.05 -8.58 -20.31
N THR A 123 -7.15 -8.82 -19.64
CA THR A 123 -7.60 -8.03 -18.51
C THR A 123 -6.52 -8.14 -17.43
N LEU A 124 -5.90 -7.03 -17.14
CA LEU A 124 -4.89 -6.90 -16.10
C LEU A 124 -5.47 -7.26 -14.74
N LYS A 125 -4.68 -7.87 -13.88
CA LYS A 125 -5.05 -8.19 -12.51
C LYS A 125 -4.09 -7.51 -11.55
N ALA A 126 -4.62 -6.77 -10.61
CA ALA A 126 -3.89 -6.29 -9.46
C ALA A 126 -4.30 -7.15 -8.25
N VAL A 127 -3.32 -7.69 -7.53
CA VAL A 127 -3.55 -8.45 -6.29
C VAL A 127 -2.89 -7.69 -5.16
N ALA A 128 -3.64 -7.34 -4.15
CA ALA A 128 -3.16 -6.55 -3.02
C ALA A 128 -3.58 -7.20 -1.70
N SER A 129 -2.67 -7.22 -0.72
CA SER A 129 -3.05 -7.30 0.68
C SER A 129 -3.53 -5.92 1.08
N THR A 130 -4.79 -5.76 1.46
CA THR A 130 -5.48 -4.52 1.20
C THR A 130 -5.79 -3.65 2.41
N GLY A 131 -5.91 -4.22 3.61
CA GLY A 131 -6.37 -3.42 4.73
C GLY A 131 -7.56 -2.54 4.32
N MET A 132 -7.50 -1.25 4.66
CA MET A 132 -8.49 -0.25 4.28
C MET A 132 -8.11 0.50 2.98
N ASP A 133 -7.51 -0.17 2.00
CA ASP A 133 -7.19 0.39 0.68
C ASP A 133 -8.46 0.67 -0.15
N ALA A 134 -8.46 1.73 -0.93
CA ALA A 134 -9.57 2.11 -1.80
C ALA A 134 -9.13 2.36 -3.27
N ARG A 135 -7.97 1.87 -3.70
CA ARG A 135 -7.45 2.07 -5.06
C ARG A 135 -8.41 1.66 -6.16
N ALA A 136 -9.17 0.58 -5.94
CA ALA A 136 -10.21 0.13 -6.88
C ALA A 136 -11.28 1.19 -7.17
N TYR A 137 -11.42 2.17 -6.29
CA TYR A 137 -12.40 3.27 -6.39
C TYR A 137 -11.80 4.61 -6.78
N ARG A 138 -10.44 4.72 -6.85
CA ARG A 138 -9.79 6.02 -7.05
C ARG A 138 -8.72 6.06 -8.15
N LEU A 139 -8.09 4.94 -8.51
CA LEU A 139 -7.05 4.93 -9.54
C LEU A 139 -7.63 4.69 -10.93
N SER A 140 -7.54 5.70 -11.79
CA SER A 140 -8.06 5.67 -13.16
C SER A 140 -7.42 4.58 -14.04
N CYS A 141 -6.15 4.25 -13.79
CA CYS A 141 -5.44 3.20 -14.50
C CYS A 141 -6.06 1.80 -14.28
N LEU A 142 -6.85 1.60 -13.23
CA LEU A 142 -7.50 0.31 -12.92
C LEU A 142 -8.80 0.05 -13.71
N LYS A 143 -9.25 0.97 -14.57
CA LYS A 143 -10.54 0.90 -15.28
C LYS A 143 -10.77 -0.43 -16.02
N GLU A 144 -9.74 -1.00 -16.61
CA GLU A 144 -9.84 -2.28 -17.32
C GLU A 144 -9.31 -3.47 -16.50
N SER A 145 -9.02 -3.26 -15.21
CA SER A 145 -8.38 -4.24 -14.34
C SER A 145 -9.39 -4.96 -13.46
N ILE A 146 -9.11 -6.23 -13.17
CA ILE A 146 -9.74 -6.98 -12.09
C ILE A 146 -8.83 -6.85 -10.87
N VAL A 147 -9.34 -6.30 -9.79
CA VAL A 147 -8.62 -6.16 -8.53
C VAL A 147 -9.03 -7.31 -7.60
N PHE A 148 -8.04 -7.98 -7.02
CA PHE A 148 -8.25 -8.96 -5.96
C PHE A 148 -7.78 -8.38 -4.64
N GLU A 149 -8.68 -8.27 -3.69
CA GLU A 149 -8.38 -7.90 -2.30
C GLU A 149 -8.27 -9.16 -1.47
N VAL A 150 -7.08 -9.41 -0.89
CA VAL A 150 -6.79 -10.56 -0.05
C VAL A 150 -6.58 -10.08 1.37
N ASP A 151 -7.43 -10.48 2.30
CA ASP A 151 -7.31 -10.11 3.72
C ASP A 151 -8.20 -11.00 4.60
N PHE A 152 -8.17 -10.75 5.91
CA PHE A 152 -9.02 -11.44 6.87
C PHE A 152 -10.52 -11.24 6.58
N PRO A 153 -11.36 -12.28 6.79
CA PRO A 153 -12.80 -12.22 6.52
C PRO A 153 -13.49 -11.03 7.20
N GLU A 154 -13.17 -10.79 8.48
CA GLU A 154 -13.78 -9.74 9.28
C GLU A 154 -13.42 -8.35 8.74
N LEU A 155 -12.17 -8.16 8.33
CA LEU A 155 -11.70 -6.90 7.76
C LEU A 155 -12.41 -6.61 6.43
N LEU A 156 -12.45 -7.58 5.52
CA LEU A 156 -13.10 -7.44 4.22
C LEU A 156 -14.62 -7.19 4.35
N HIS A 157 -15.27 -7.85 5.30
CA HIS A 157 -16.69 -7.65 5.57
C HIS A 157 -16.98 -6.24 6.12
N THR A 158 -16.21 -5.81 7.10
CA THR A 158 -16.36 -4.47 7.71
C THR A 158 -16.06 -3.37 6.70
N LYS A 159 -14.98 -3.51 5.92
CA LYS A 159 -14.65 -2.60 4.82
C LYS A 159 -15.79 -2.49 3.80
N ALA A 160 -16.35 -3.63 3.37
CA ALA A 160 -17.47 -3.64 2.43
C ALA A 160 -18.70 -2.92 3.00
N SER A 161 -18.97 -3.08 4.29
CA SER A 161 -20.08 -2.41 4.99
C SER A 161 -19.87 -0.90 5.06
N LEU A 162 -18.67 -0.43 5.45
CA LEU A 162 -18.32 0.99 5.48
C LEU A 162 -18.45 1.65 4.10
N LEU A 163 -17.94 0.99 3.05
CA LEU A 163 -18.04 1.48 1.68
C LEU A 163 -19.49 1.56 1.21
N LYS A 164 -20.32 0.58 1.57
CA LYS A 164 -21.75 0.59 1.24
C LYS A 164 -22.48 1.78 1.90
N GLU A 165 -22.21 2.06 3.16
CA GLU A 165 -22.81 3.21 3.88
C GLU A 165 -22.36 4.54 3.26
N MET A 166 -21.10 4.65 2.87
CA MET A 166 -20.58 5.83 2.19
C MET A 166 -21.27 6.06 0.84
N MET A 167 -21.38 5.02 0.02
CA MET A 167 -22.06 5.12 -1.29
C MET A 167 -23.53 5.50 -1.13
N ALA A 168 -24.22 4.95 -0.13
CA ALA A 168 -25.60 5.28 0.15
C ALA A 168 -25.79 6.74 0.59
N SER A 169 -24.80 7.32 1.26
CA SER A 169 -24.82 8.71 1.76
C SER A 169 -24.44 9.74 0.69
N SER A 170 -23.73 9.34 -0.37
CA SER A 170 -23.21 10.22 -1.43
C SER A 170 -24.23 10.39 -2.57
N LYS A 171 -25.44 10.88 -2.25
CA LYS A 171 -26.54 11.01 -3.23
C LYS A 171 -26.24 12.02 -4.35
N ASP A 172 -25.54 13.11 -4.04
CA ASP A 172 -25.27 14.20 -4.98
C ASP A 172 -24.05 13.95 -5.88
N GLN A 173 -23.11 13.12 -5.42
CA GLN A 173 -21.93 12.69 -6.18
C GLN A 173 -21.72 11.19 -5.95
N PRO A 174 -22.32 10.33 -6.77
CA PRO A 174 -22.21 8.89 -6.60
C PRO A 174 -20.75 8.45 -6.76
N ILE A 175 -20.23 7.80 -5.74
CA ILE A 175 -18.92 7.19 -5.79
C ILE A 175 -19.06 5.88 -6.54
N VAL A 176 -18.43 5.79 -7.68
CA VAL A 176 -18.46 4.60 -8.56
C VAL A 176 -17.11 3.90 -8.48
N MET A 177 -17.14 2.58 -8.43
CA MET A 177 -15.94 1.77 -8.55
C MET A 177 -15.30 2.00 -9.92
N ILE A 178 -14.02 2.34 -9.94
CA ILE A 178 -13.25 2.59 -11.17
C ILE A 178 -12.76 1.29 -11.79
N ALA A 179 -12.27 0.37 -10.95
CA ALA A 179 -11.84 -0.93 -11.44
C ALA A 179 -12.99 -1.67 -12.15
N LYS A 180 -12.65 -2.40 -13.20
CA LYS A 180 -13.62 -3.22 -13.94
C LYS A 180 -14.34 -4.22 -13.06
N SER A 181 -13.63 -4.79 -12.10
CA SER A 181 -14.16 -5.73 -11.12
C SER A 181 -13.30 -5.74 -9.86
N LEU A 182 -13.95 -5.96 -8.73
CA LEU A 182 -13.30 -6.12 -7.43
C LEU A 182 -13.74 -7.45 -6.82
N VAL A 183 -12.78 -8.32 -6.56
CA VAL A 183 -12.98 -9.66 -5.97
C VAL A 183 -12.31 -9.67 -4.60
N ARG A 184 -13.10 -9.89 -3.55
CA ARG A 184 -12.59 -10.04 -2.19
C ARG A 184 -12.37 -11.51 -1.87
N VAL A 185 -11.15 -11.84 -1.46
CA VAL A 185 -10.72 -13.19 -1.12
C VAL A 185 -10.38 -13.23 0.36
N ALA A 186 -11.28 -13.83 1.12
CA ALA A 186 -11.13 -13.97 2.55
C ALA A 186 -10.19 -15.14 2.86
N THR A 187 -8.91 -14.85 3.06
CA THR A 187 -7.89 -15.83 3.44
C THR A 187 -6.74 -15.15 4.16
N ASP A 188 -5.96 -15.93 4.87
CA ASP A 188 -4.73 -15.49 5.52
C ASP A 188 -3.52 -15.83 4.64
N LEU A 189 -2.64 -14.88 4.38
CA LEU A 189 -1.43 -15.11 3.59
C LEU A 189 -0.44 -16.07 4.26
N ARG A 190 -0.64 -16.40 5.54
CA ARG A 190 0.15 -17.41 6.28
C ARG A 190 -0.30 -18.84 5.99
N GLU A 191 -1.52 -19.02 5.46
CA GLU A 191 -2.02 -20.34 5.06
C GLU A 191 -1.35 -20.77 3.74
N ALA A 192 -1.05 -22.06 3.63
CA ALA A 192 -0.32 -22.57 2.47
C ALA A 192 -1.12 -22.52 1.17
N ASP A 193 -2.44 -22.49 1.24
CA ASP A 193 -3.38 -22.57 0.12
C ASP A 193 -3.95 -21.21 -0.32
N TRP A 194 -3.45 -20.09 0.21
CA TRP A 194 -3.99 -18.76 -0.11
C TRP A 194 -4.01 -18.45 -1.61
N ILE A 195 -3.03 -18.96 -2.37
CA ILE A 195 -2.99 -18.78 -3.84
C ILE A 195 -4.06 -19.61 -4.55
N GLU A 196 -4.39 -20.79 -4.02
CA GLU A 196 -5.47 -21.64 -4.55
C GLU A 196 -6.83 -20.97 -4.29
N GLU A 197 -7.02 -20.33 -3.13
CA GLU A 197 -8.24 -19.55 -2.86
C GLU A 197 -8.40 -18.39 -3.85
N LEU A 198 -7.32 -17.70 -4.21
CA LEU A 198 -7.34 -16.72 -5.30
C LEU A 198 -7.77 -17.34 -6.63
N GLN A 199 -7.19 -18.48 -6.98
CA GLN A 199 -7.52 -19.18 -8.25
C GLN A 199 -8.98 -19.63 -8.28
N LYS A 200 -9.52 -20.18 -7.19
CA LYS A 200 -10.94 -20.51 -7.05
C LYS A 200 -11.86 -19.31 -7.27
N ARG A 201 -11.38 -18.09 -6.96
CA ARG A 201 -12.08 -16.82 -7.18
C ARG A 201 -11.80 -16.19 -8.56
N GLY A 202 -11.12 -16.90 -9.45
CA GLY A 202 -10.91 -16.49 -10.83
C GLY A 202 -9.57 -15.78 -11.09
N PHE A 203 -8.62 -15.83 -10.17
CA PHE A 203 -7.24 -15.47 -10.47
C PHE A 203 -6.66 -16.48 -11.45
N VAL A 204 -5.98 -16.00 -12.49
CA VAL A 204 -5.33 -16.83 -13.52
C VAL A 204 -3.85 -16.45 -13.56
N PRO A 205 -2.95 -17.33 -13.15
CA PRO A 205 -1.51 -17.03 -13.08
C PRO A 205 -0.87 -16.64 -14.43
N THR A 206 -1.46 -17.11 -15.54
CA THR A 206 -0.97 -16.83 -16.90
C THR A 206 -1.36 -15.47 -17.45
N ARG A 207 -1.75 -14.52 -16.62
CA ARG A 207 -2.07 -13.14 -17.02
C ARG A 207 -1.12 -12.15 -16.35
N ASN A 208 -0.84 -11.06 -17.05
CA ASN A 208 -0.04 -9.96 -16.49
C ASN A 208 -0.60 -9.52 -15.13
N THR A 209 0.24 -9.46 -14.12
CA THR A 209 -0.18 -9.23 -12.73
C THR A 209 0.71 -8.20 -12.06
N VAL A 210 0.12 -7.29 -11.30
CA VAL A 210 0.82 -6.44 -10.34
C VAL A 210 0.49 -6.95 -8.95
N TRP A 211 1.49 -7.44 -8.24
CA TRP A 211 1.38 -7.81 -6.83
C TRP A 211 1.73 -6.61 -5.97
N VAL A 212 0.89 -6.31 -4.99
CA VAL A 212 1.07 -5.15 -4.10
C VAL A 212 1.08 -5.65 -2.66
N LEU A 213 2.24 -5.61 -2.03
CA LEU A 213 2.46 -6.00 -0.63
C LEU A 213 2.80 -4.75 0.19
N GLU A 214 1.82 -3.83 0.31
CA GLU A 214 2.00 -2.57 1.04
C GLU A 214 1.70 -2.75 2.52
N GLY A 215 2.72 -2.59 3.36
CA GLY A 215 2.54 -2.57 4.80
C GLY A 215 2.21 -3.92 5.43
N ILE A 216 2.66 -5.03 4.84
CA ILE A 216 2.29 -6.37 5.30
C ILE A 216 3.50 -7.24 5.69
N LEU A 217 4.56 -7.25 4.91
CA LEU A 217 5.65 -8.21 5.07
C LEU A 217 6.25 -8.20 6.48
N TYR A 218 6.48 -7.05 7.04
CA TYR A 218 7.11 -6.91 8.36
C TYR A 218 6.23 -7.36 9.54
N TYR A 219 4.93 -7.58 9.33
CA TYR A 219 4.07 -8.21 10.33
C TYR A 219 4.15 -9.74 10.32
N LEU A 220 4.63 -10.33 9.22
CA LEU A 220 4.76 -11.78 9.09
C LEU A 220 6.04 -12.26 9.80
N SER A 221 6.04 -13.52 10.26
CA SER A 221 7.28 -14.17 10.64
C SER A 221 8.21 -14.26 9.42
N HIS A 222 9.51 -14.44 9.65
CA HIS A 222 10.47 -14.61 8.54
C HIS A 222 10.05 -15.75 7.60
N LEU A 223 9.64 -16.87 8.17
CA LEU A 223 9.16 -18.03 7.40
C LEU A 223 7.96 -17.67 6.52
N HIS A 224 6.92 -17.06 7.08
CA HIS A 224 5.72 -16.74 6.31
C HIS A 224 5.98 -15.65 5.25
N ALA A 225 6.79 -14.65 5.56
CA ALA A 225 7.16 -13.62 4.57
C ALA A 225 7.91 -14.22 3.38
N MET A 226 8.86 -15.11 3.64
CA MET A 226 9.58 -15.82 2.59
C MET A 226 8.65 -16.70 1.76
N GLN A 227 7.75 -17.46 2.38
CA GLN A 227 6.77 -18.29 1.68
C GLN A 227 5.87 -17.47 0.76
N VAL A 228 5.37 -16.31 1.21
CA VAL A 228 4.56 -15.41 0.38
C VAL A 228 5.36 -14.93 -0.85
N LEU A 229 6.61 -14.52 -0.64
CA LEU A 229 7.49 -14.05 -1.73
C LEU A 229 7.80 -15.19 -2.72
N GLU A 230 8.10 -16.39 -2.24
CA GLU A 230 8.36 -17.58 -3.07
C GLU A 230 7.14 -18.00 -3.88
N VAL A 231 5.95 -18.02 -3.29
CA VAL A 231 4.69 -18.35 -3.99
C VAL A 231 4.41 -17.32 -5.10
N ILE A 232 4.64 -16.03 -4.84
CA ILE A 232 4.48 -14.99 -5.86
C ILE A 232 5.52 -15.20 -6.97
N ALA A 233 6.79 -15.43 -6.63
CA ALA A 233 7.86 -15.68 -7.61
C ALA A 233 7.53 -16.87 -8.51
N ALA A 234 7.09 -17.99 -7.95
CA ALA A 234 6.70 -19.18 -8.70
C ALA A 234 5.56 -18.92 -9.70
N ASN A 235 4.65 -17.98 -9.37
CA ASN A 235 3.56 -17.56 -10.26
C ASN A 235 3.96 -16.50 -11.30
N CYS A 236 5.21 -16.03 -11.26
CA CYS A 236 5.73 -15.00 -12.18
C CYS A 236 6.43 -15.56 -13.43
N THR A 237 6.67 -16.86 -13.50
CA THR A 237 7.57 -17.45 -14.51
C THR A 237 7.02 -17.45 -15.93
N SER A 238 5.71 -17.34 -16.12
CA SER A 238 5.06 -17.49 -17.43
C SER A 238 4.52 -16.18 -18.02
N THR A 239 4.54 -15.07 -17.27
CA THR A 239 3.95 -13.80 -17.70
C THR A 239 4.73 -12.61 -17.16
N HIS A 240 4.46 -11.42 -17.74
CA HIS A 240 4.97 -10.18 -17.16
C HIS A 240 4.28 -9.91 -15.83
N THR A 241 5.07 -9.99 -14.77
CA THR A 241 4.62 -9.78 -13.41
C THR A 241 5.49 -8.72 -12.75
N VAL A 242 4.85 -7.84 -12.02
CA VAL A 242 5.51 -6.82 -11.20
C VAL A 242 5.14 -7.05 -9.74
N LEU A 243 6.15 -7.14 -8.88
CA LEU A 243 6.01 -7.08 -7.43
C LEU A 243 6.32 -5.66 -6.96
N LEU A 244 5.39 -5.06 -6.24
CA LEU A 244 5.56 -3.82 -5.49
C LEU A 244 5.45 -4.15 -4.01
N ALA A 245 6.48 -3.86 -3.24
CA ALA A 245 6.52 -4.18 -1.81
C ALA A 245 7.28 -3.13 -1.01
N ASP A 246 7.00 -3.05 0.28
CA ASP A 246 7.82 -2.28 1.20
C ASP A 246 8.49 -3.19 2.23
N PHE A 247 9.76 -2.89 2.54
CA PHE A 247 10.58 -3.64 3.49
C PHE A 247 11.11 -2.72 4.57
N MET A 248 11.11 -3.20 5.81
CA MET A 248 11.82 -2.56 6.90
C MET A 248 13.21 -3.14 7.05
N ASN A 249 14.16 -2.32 7.49
CA ASN A 249 15.47 -2.81 7.89
C ASN A 249 15.43 -3.39 9.31
N LYS A 250 16.47 -4.13 9.67
CA LYS A 250 16.63 -4.76 10.99
C LYS A 250 16.49 -3.78 12.15
N SER A 251 17.13 -2.63 12.04
CA SER A 251 17.10 -1.61 13.09
C SER A 251 15.67 -1.09 13.33
N SER A 252 14.88 -0.89 12.28
CA SER A 252 13.49 -0.44 12.39
C SER A 252 12.60 -1.50 13.03
N VAL A 253 12.78 -2.77 12.67
CA VAL A 253 12.05 -3.89 13.28
C VAL A 253 12.38 -4.01 14.76
N SER A 254 13.66 -3.89 15.13
CA SER A 254 14.10 -3.94 16.53
C SER A 254 13.49 -2.84 17.39
N LEU A 255 13.17 -1.69 16.82
CA LEU A 255 12.53 -0.56 17.52
C LEU A 255 11.01 -0.72 17.66
N SER A 256 10.41 -1.76 17.10
CA SER A 256 8.95 -1.95 17.05
C SER A 256 8.35 -2.61 18.28
N ASN A 257 9.12 -2.87 19.32
CA ASN A 257 8.67 -3.59 20.54
C ASN A 257 7.96 -4.92 20.21
N SER A 258 8.56 -5.73 19.34
CA SER A 258 8.05 -7.03 18.88
C SER A 258 6.75 -6.98 18.04
N THR A 259 6.38 -5.82 17.52
CA THR A 259 5.23 -5.70 16.60
C THR A 259 5.59 -6.19 15.20
N PHE A 260 6.84 -5.97 14.78
CA PHE A 260 7.36 -6.37 13.48
C PHE A 260 8.36 -7.51 13.65
N HIS A 261 8.36 -8.44 12.69
CA HIS A 261 9.15 -9.65 12.76
C HIS A 261 10.07 -9.83 11.55
N PHE A 262 9.55 -9.60 10.34
CA PHE A 262 10.32 -9.74 9.11
C PHE A 262 11.06 -8.43 8.78
N TYR A 263 12.28 -8.57 8.30
CA TYR A 263 13.09 -7.48 7.77
C TYR A 263 14.01 -7.95 6.65
N SER A 264 14.43 -7.02 5.82
CA SER A 264 15.56 -7.20 4.91
C SER A 264 16.35 -5.89 4.85
N ASP A 265 17.64 -5.95 5.14
CA ASP A 265 18.52 -4.80 4.99
C ASP A 265 18.88 -4.57 3.52
N TRP A 266 18.84 -5.64 2.73
CA TRP A 266 19.18 -5.66 1.31
C TRP A 266 18.14 -6.44 0.49
N PRO A 267 16.94 -5.86 0.24
CA PRO A 267 15.90 -6.54 -0.54
C PRO A 267 16.32 -6.85 -1.98
N ASP A 268 17.19 -6.04 -2.55
CA ASP A 268 17.81 -6.21 -3.88
C ASP A 268 18.78 -7.38 -3.96
N HIS A 269 19.33 -7.84 -2.83
CA HIS A 269 20.07 -9.10 -2.76
C HIS A 269 19.16 -10.29 -2.46
N LEU A 270 18.11 -10.08 -1.67
CA LEU A 270 17.18 -11.15 -1.28
C LEU A 270 16.31 -11.61 -2.47
N LEU A 271 15.68 -10.68 -3.16
CA LEU A 271 14.67 -11.01 -4.18
C LEU A 271 15.22 -11.80 -5.37
N PRO A 272 16.44 -11.52 -5.88
CA PRO A 272 17.04 -12.35 -6.94
C PRO A 272 17.22 -13.82 -6.53
N THR A 273 17.47 -14.12 -5.26
CA THR A 273 17.59 -15.50 -4.78
C THR A 273 16.28 -16.28 -4.85
N LEU A 274 15.16 -15.57 -4.93
CA LEU A 274 13.81 -16.12 -5.07
C LEU A 274 13.34 -16.19 -6.53
N GLY A 275 14.16 -15.74 -7.48
CA GLY A 275 13.83 -15.76 -8.91
C GLY A 275 13.24 -14.46 -9.45
N TYR A 276 13.21 -13.38 -8.68
CA TYR A 276 12.89 -12.05 -9.20
C TYR A 276 14.06 -11.48 -9.98
N CYS A 277 13.75 -10.69 -10.99
CA CYS A 277 14.75 -9.95 -11.78
C CYS A 277 14.41 -8.44 -11.80
N HIS A 278 15.33 -7.61 -12.29
CA HIS A 278 15.16 -6.17 -12.39
C HIS A 278 14.68 -5.52 -11.09
N VAL A 279 15.30 -5.91 -9.97
CA VAL A 279 14.96 -5.37 -8.65
C VAL A 279 15.43 -3.92 -8.57
N LYS A 280 14.48 -3.01 -8.38
CA LYS A 280 14.72 -1.59 -8.16
C LYS A 280 14.37 -1.24 -6.72
N LEU A 281 15.35 -0.66 -6.03
CA LEU A 281 15.22 -0.22 -4.66
C LEU A 281 15.11 1.31 -4.62
N SER A 282 14.11 1.81 -3.92
CA SER A 282 13.97 3.23 -3.58
C SER A 282 13.83 3.36 -2.07
N GLN A 283 14.30 4.47 -1.52
CA GLN A 283 14.13 4.78 -0.10
C GLN A 283 13.26 6.03 0.04
N ILE A 284 12.47 6.10 1.10
CA ILE A 284 11.68 7.31 1.39
C ILE A 284 12.61 8.53 1.38
N GLY A 285 12.30 9.50 0.51
CA GLY A 285 13.08 10.71 0.30
C GLY A 285 14.00 10.68 -0.92
N ASP A 286 14.11 9.57 -1.63
CA ASP A 286 14.83 9.50 -2.90
C ASP A 286 14.09 10.29 -4.01
N PRO A 287 14.75 10.66 -5.12
CA PRO A 287 14.14 11.45 -6.18
C PRO A 287 12.82 10.88 -6.72
N ASP A 288 12.65 9.58 -6.73
CA ASP A 288 11.43 8.89 -7.14
C ASP A 288 10.47 8.53 -5.99
N ALA A 289 10.82 8.91 -4.76
CA ALA A 289 10.05 8.64 -3.55
C ALA A 289 9.96 9.86 -2.61
N HIS A 290 9.80 11.08 -3.16
CA HIS A 290 9.59 12.32 -2.39
C HIS A 290 8.35 13.12 -2.78
N PHE A 291 7.86 13.02 -4.01
CA PHE A 291 6.61 13.62 -4.54
C PHE A 291 6.43 15.12 -4.23
N GLY A 292 7.52 15.89 -4.27
CA GLY A 292 7.48 17.32 -3.93
C GLY A 292 7.37 17.63 -2.43
N LEU A 293 7.15 16.65 -1.58
CA LEU A 293 7.05 16.84 -0.12
C LEU A 293 8.39 17.23 0.51
N LEU A 294 9.49 17.05 -0.20
CA LEU A 294 10.83 17.51 0.18
C LEU A 294 11.04 19.02 0.03
N HIS A 295 10.23 19.68 -0.78
CA HIS A 295 10.37 21.13 -1.04
C HIS A 295 9.60 21.99 -0.04
N ASP A 296 8.81 21.40 0.84
CA ASP A 296 8.21 22.08 1.98
C ASP A 296 9.33 22.48 2.95
N PRO A 297 9.54 23.79 3.23
CA PRO A 297 10.55 24.24 4.19
C PRO A 297 10.38 23.66 5.60
N GLN A 298 9.16 23.25 5.94
CA GLN A 298 8.83 22.57 7.20
C GLN A 298 8.93 21.05 7.07
N ASN A 299 9.12 20.54 5.85
CA ASN A 299 9.23 19.12 5.61
C ASN A 299 10.60 18.59 6.00
N LEU A 300 10.61 17.65 6.90
CA LEU A 300 11.80 17.06 7.48
C LEU A 300 12.41 15.92 6.66
N PHE A 301 11.88 15.59 5.48
CA PHE A 301 12.44 14.54 4.64
C PHE A 301 13.91 14.77 4.27
N ASN A 302 14.29 16.01 3.95
CA ASN A 302 15.70 16.34 3.71
C ASN A 302 16.57 16.04 4.94
N LYS A 303 16.07 16.30 6.14
CA LYS A 303 16.79 15.97 7.39
C LYS A 303 16.80 14.46 7.63
N LEU A 304 15.71 13.74 7.35
CA LEU A 304 15.64 12.29 7.47
C LEU A 304 16.60 11.59 6.49
N ARG A 305 16.70 12.12 5.27
CA ARG A 305 17.59 11.59 4.23
C ARG A 305 19.07 11.74 4.59
N SER A 306 19.43 12.82 5.24
CA SER A 306 20.81 13.09 5.65
C SER A 306 21.23 12.42 6.97
N LEU A 307 20.28 11.83 7.71
CA LEU A 307 20.56 11.14 8.97
C LEU A 307 20.45 9.63 8.75
N PRO A 308 21.56 8.89 8.65
CA PRO A 308 21.52 7.44 8.61
C PRO A 308 20.83 6.94 9.88
N ARG A 309 19.78 6.13 9.71
CA ARG A 309 19.09 5.49 10.86
C ARG A 309 19.73 4.17 11.25
N SER A 310 20.67 3.69 10.44
CA SER A 310 21.52 2.55 10.69
C SER A 310 22.97 2.93 10.40
N MET A 311 23.90 2.33 11.11
CA MET A 311 25.35 2.40 10.80
C MET A 311 25.70 1.49 9.60
N GLU A 312 24.76 0.68 9.16
CA GLU A 312 24.96 -0.22 8.04
C GLU A 312 24.81 0.52 6.71
N THR A 313 25.66 0.16 5.78
CA THR A 313 25.68 0.71 4.43
C THR A 313 25.56 -0.42 3.43
N HIS A 314 24.93 -0.13 2.29
CA HIS A 314 24.83 -1.08 1.19
C HIS A 314 26.24 -1.50 0.72
N PRO A 315 26.51 -2.81 0.53
CA PRO A 315 27.85 -3.29 0.28
C PRO A 315 28.40 -2.87 -1.10
N GLU A 316 27.55 -2.56 -2.07
CA GLU A 316 27.99 -2.21 -3.43
C GLU A 316 28.31 -0.72 -3.59
N ASP A 317 27.49 0.17 -3.05
CA ASP A 317 27.59 1.61 -3.31
C ASP A 317 27.77 2.48 -2.05
N GLY A 318 27.78 1.85 -0.86
CA GLY A 318 27.93 2.54 0.42
C GLY A 318 26.70 3.39 0.82
N THR A 319 25.57 3.26 0.13
CA THR A 319 24.35 3.97 0.49
C THR A 319 23.89 3.60 1.90
N PRO A 320 23.65 4.57 2.80
CA PRO A 320 23.20 4.26 4.15
C PRO A 320 21.86 3.52 4.15
N CYS A 321 21.78 2.44 4.92
CA CYS A 321 20.56 1.70 5.15
C CYS A 321 19.52 2.57 5.87
N ARG A 322 18.35 2.72 5.30
CA ARG A 322 17.27 3.56 5.83
C ARG A 322 16.13 2.73 6.39
N ARG A 323 15.19 3.40 7.02
CA ARG A 323 14.11 2.76 7.77
C ARG A 323 13.20 1.89 6.90
N LEU A 324 12.84 2.36 5.71
CA LEU A 324 11.86 1.75 4.84
C LEU A 324 12.33 1.80 3.40
N TYR A 325 12.37 0.65 2.78
CA TYR A 325 12.61 0.47 1.36
C TYR A 325 11.29 0.28 0.62
N LEU A 326 11.22 0.87 -0.57
CA LEU A 326 10.16 0.69 -1.53
C LEU A 326 10.75 -0.08 -2.71
N VAL A 327 10.19 -1.23 -3.03
CA VAL A 327 10.78 -2.17 -3.97
C VAL A 327 9.84 -2.42 -5.12
N GLU A 328 10.37 -2.30 -6.33
CA GLU A 328 9.80 -2.77 -7.56
C GLU A 328 10.68 -3.90 -8.10
N ALA A 329 10.10 -5.07 -8.31
CA ALA A 329 10.76 -6.20 -8.91
C ALA A 329 9.89 -6.81 -10.01
N SER A 330 10.49 -7.42 -11.00
CA SER A 330 9.75 -8.12 -12.05
C SER A 330 10.06 -9.60 -12.03
N GLY A 331 9.10 -10.39 -12.50
CA GLY A 331 9.26 -11.79 -12.84
C GLY A 331 8.76 -12.01 -14.26
N GLY A 332 9.27 -12.99 -14.92
CA GLY A 332 8.86 -13.34 -16.28
C GLY A 332 9.74 -14.43 -16.88
N PRO A 333 9.37 -14.97 -18.05
CA PRO A 333 10.24 -15.91 -18.73
C PRO A 333 11.59 -15.24 -19.01
N SER A 334 12.67 -15.93 -18.68
CA SER A 334 14.03 -15.50 -19.01
C SER A 334 14.10 -15.21 -20.51
N GLN A 335 14.61 -14.03 -20.88
CA GLN A 335 14.85 -13.69 -22.30
C GLN A 335 16.10 -14.40 -22.88
N ASP A 336 16.56 -15.48 -22.27
CA ASP A 336 17.64 -16.28 -22.75
C ASP A 336 17.11 -17.45 -23.58
N SER A 337 16.88 -17.19 -24.84
CA SER A 337 16.91 -18.20 -25.91
C SER A 337 17.09 -17.54 -27.27
#